data_dc9de7b5932577fafc19d8d926fe1d86
#
_entry.id   dc9de7b5932577fafc19d8d926fe1d86
#
_cell.length_a   1.000
_cell.length_b   1.000
_cell.length_c   1.000
_cell.angle_alpha   90.00
_cell.angle_beta   90.00
_cell.angle_gamma   90.00
#
_symmetry.space_group_name_H-M   'P 1'
#
loop_
_entity.id
_entity.type
_entity.pdbx_description
1 polymer ?
#
loop_
_entity_poly.entity_id
_entity_poly.type
_entity_poly.pdbx_seq_one_letter_code
_entity_poly.pdbx_strand_id
1 'polypeptide(L)'
;MNTEEEILKAIKHGDRKAMKALYDSYAGYATAVGLRYIPDRYLLKDVLQESFIKVFTNIRDFKYRGEGSLKAWITKIVTNEAINFLRDHGRFYITDELPEEPTDEEPPDIDGISNEKLTELIGRLPDGYRTVLNLYVFEGLTHKEIAKRLNIKENSSASQYARARTMLARMIRKVMNTE
;
A
#
# COMPACT_ATOMS: atom_id res chain seq x y z
N MET A 1 13.67 -25.97 8.58
CA MET A 1 12.83 -24.85 8.08
C MET A 1 12.77 -24.99 6.56
N ASN A 2 11.59 -25.19 6.01
CA ASN A 2 11.49 -25.26 4.56
C ASN A 2 11.77 -23.87 3.99
N THR A 3 12.63 -23.78 3.00
CA THR A 3 12.91 -22.53 2.28
C THR A 3 11.67 -22.09 1.50
N GLU A 4 11.56 -20.79 1.15
CA GLU A 4 10.46 -20.29 0.30
C GLU A 4 10.33 -21.12 -0.99
N GLU A 5 11.46 -21.53 -1.56
CA GLU A 5 11.48 -22.32 -2.80
C GLU A 5 10.88 -23.73 -2.61
N GLU A 6 11.16 -24.36 -1.47
CA GLU A 6 10.57 -25.68 -1.14
C GLU A 6 9.07 -25.59 -0.92
N ILE A 7 8.61 -24.55 -0.21
CA ILE A 7 7.18 -24.26 -0.03
C ILE A 7 6.49 -24.05 -1.39
N LEU A 8 7.10 -23.26 -2.27
CA LEU A 8 6.56 -23.00 -3.61
C LEU A 8 6.49 -24.28 -4.46
N LYS A 9 7.51 -25.14 -4.40
CA LYS A 9 7.51 -26.44 -5.09
C LYS A 9 6.38 -27.33 -4.57
N ALA A 10 6.20 -27.42 -3.24
CA ALA A 10 5.13 -28.20 -2.63
C ALA A 10 3.73 -27.70 -3.04
N ILE A 11 3.53 -26.37 -3.07
CA ILE A 11 2.26 -25.78 -3.51
C ILE A 11 1.97 -26.11 -4.98
N LYS A 12 2.96 -26.06 -5.85
CA LYS A 12 2.81 -26.43 -7.28
C LYS A 12 2.37 -27.88 -7.47
N HIS A 13 2.68 -28.74 -6.51
CA HIS A 13 2.21 -30.14 -6.46
C HIS A 13 0.89 -30.31 -5.70
N GLY A 14 0.26 -29.22 -5.28
CA GLY A 14 -1.06 -29.24 -4.64
C GLY A 14 -1.07 -29.47 -3.13
N ASP A 15 0.06 -29.30 -2.45
CA ASP A 15 0.15 -29.47 -1.00
C ASP A 15 -0.58 -28.35 -0.24
N ARG A 16 -1.71 -28.69 0.37
CA ARG A 16 -2.52 -27.75 1.16
C ARG A 16 -1.83 -27.27 2.45
N LYS A 17 -0.93 -28.08 3.03
CA LYS A 17 -0.17 -27.67 4.22
C LYS A 17 0.85 -26.59 3.84
N ALA A 18 1.48 -26.71 2.67
CA ALA A 18 2.37 -25.69 2.15
C ALA A 18 1.62 -24.39 1.81
N MET A 19 0.38 -24.46 1.28
CA MET A 19 -0.48 -23.28 1.08
C MET A 19 -0.78 -22.58 2.40
N LYS A 20 -1.13 -23.33 3.44
CA LYS A 20 -1.36 -22.78 4.78
C LYS A 20 -0.10 -22.14 5.35
N ALA A 21 1.04 -22.78 5.23
CA ALA A 21 2.32 -22.25 5.72
C ALA A 21 2.68 -20.92 5.04
N LEU A 22 2.46 -20.81 3.74
CA LEU A 22 2.65 -19.56 3.00
C LEU A 22 1.71 -18.46 3.49
N TYR A 23 0.42 -18.78 3.66
CA TYR A 23 -0.55 -17.84 4.20
C TYR A 23 -0.13 -17.34 5.59
N ASP A 24 0.17 -18.24 6.51
CA ASP A 24 0.58 -17.92 7.88
C ASP A 24 1.84 -17.04 7.90
N SER A 25 2.77 -17.26 6.97
CA SER A 25 4.01 -16.49 6.87
C SER A 25 3.80 -15.06 6.32
N TYR A 26 2.82 -14.86 5.44
CA TYR A 26 2.64 -13.60 4.72
C TYR A 26 1.39 -12.81 5.10
N ALA A 27 0.41 -13.40 5.81
CA ALA A 27 -0.85 -12.72 6.13
C ALA A 27 -0.63 -11.44 6.95
N GLY A 28 0.25 -11.47 7.95
CA GLY A 28 0.58 -10.29 8.77
C GLY A 28 1.22 -9.18 7.93
N TYR A 29 2.17 -9.54 7.07
CA TYR A 29 2.83 -8.60 6.17
C TYR A 29 1.84 -8.02 5.14
N ALA A 30 1.03 -8.85 4.51
CA ALA A 30 -0.01 -8.42 3.57
C ALA A 30 -1.01 -7.46 4.23
N THR A 31 -1.39 -7.73 5.49
CA THR A 31 -2.25 -6.85 6.28
C THR A 31 -1.57 -5.49 6.49
N ALA A 32 -0.30 -5.45 6.88
CA ALA A 32 0.44 -4.21 7.05
C ALA A 32 0.54 -3.39 5.76
N VAL A 33 0.75 -4.04 4.62
CA VAL A 33 0.73 -3.40 3.30
C VAL A 33 -0.65 -2.85 2.99
N GLY A 34 -1.70 -3.64 3.17
CA GLY A 34 -3.08 -3.26 2.86
C GLY A 34 -3.57 -2.08 3.71
N LEU A 35 -3.22 -2.03 4.99
CA LEU A 35 -3.57 -0.93 5.92
C LEU A 35 -3.03 0.43 5.47
N ARG A 36 -1.94 0.48 4.70
CA ARG A 36 -1.43 1.73 4.13
C ARG A 36 -2.42 2.36 3.14
N TYR A 37 -3.20 1.53 2.44
CA TYR A 37 -4.18 1.96 1.44
C TYR A 37 -5.59 2.04 2.01
N ILE A 38 -5.98 1.07 2.81
CA ILE A 38 -7.31 0.91 3.41
C ILE A 38 -7.16 0.79 4.92
N PRO A 39 -7.22 1.91 5.67
CA PRO A 39 -7.05 1.92 7.13
C PRO A 39 -8.18 1.19 7.87
N ASP A 40 -9.36 1.09 7.26
CA ASP A 40 -10.49 0.37 7.82
C ASP A 40 -10.24 -1.14 7.71
N ARG A 41 -10.05 -1.78 8.87
CA ARG A 41 -9.75 -3.22 8.97
C ARG A 41 -10.89 -4.11 8.49
N TYR A 42 -12.13 -3.63 8.60
CA TYR A 42 -13.29 -4.39 8.14
C TYR A 42 -13.30 -4.46 6.61
N LEU A 43 -13.14 -3.32 5.96
CA LEU A 43 -13.04 -3.26 4.49
C LEU A 43 -11.79 -3.98 3.96
N LEU A 44 -10.67 -3.85 4.67
CA LEU A 44 -9.42 -4.50 4.27
C LEU A 44 -9.52 -6.03 4.27
N LYS A 45 -10.35 -6.61 5.11
CA LYS A 45 -10.52 -8.07 5.18
C LYS A 45 -10.92 -8.68 3.84
N ASP A 46 -11.86 -8.06 3.15
CA ASP A 46 -12.33 -8.54 1.83
C ASP A 46 -11.22 -8.40 0.78
N VAL A 47 -10.48 -7.29 0.81
CA VAL A 47 -9.34 -7.06 -0.09
C VAL A 47 -8.23 -8.10 0.13
N LEU A 48 -7.93 -8.44 1.38
CA LEU A 48 -6.93 -9.48 1.68
C LEU A 48 -7.40 -10.86 1.23
N GLN A 49 -8.67 -11.18 1.40
CA GLN A 49 -9.23 -12.43 0.92
C GLN A 49 -9.07 -12.56 -0.61
N GLU A 50 -9.48 -11.55 -1.37
CA GLU A 50 -9.31 -11.52 -2.83
C GLU A 50 -7.83 -11.58 -3.24
N SER A 51 -6.95 -10.88 -2.50
CA SER A 51 -5.52 -10.91 -2.75
C SER A 51 -4.95 -12.32 -2.61
N PHE A 52 -5.29 -13.04 -1.53
CA PHE A 52 -4.80 -14.40 -1.34
C PHE A 52 -5.42 -15.41 -2.30
N ILE A 53 -6.67 -15.23 -2.71
CA ILE A 53 -7.26 -16.02 -3.80
C ILE A 53 -6.40 -15.85 -5.07
N LYS A 54 -6.04 -14.62 -5.43
CA LYS A 54 -5.17 -14.34 -6.59
C LYS A 54 -3.76 -14.90 -6.41
N VAL A 55 -3.19 -14.81 -5.22
CA VAL A 55 -1.89 -15.43 -4.90
C VAL A 55 -1.95 -16.93 -5.20
N PHE A 56 -2.90 -17.66 -4.64
CA PHE A 56 -2.97 -19.11 -4.81
C PHE A 56 -3.39 -19.56 -6.21
N THR A 57 -4.20 -18.77 -6.89
CA THR A 57 -4.58 -19.05 -8.29
C THR A 57 -3.39 -18.90 -9.24
N ASN A 58 -2.54 -17.91 -9.03
CA ASN A 58 -1.44 -17.58 -9.94
C ASN A 58 -0.07 -18.11 -9.48
N ILE A 59 0.02 -18.75 -8.32
CA ILE A 59 1.31 -19.18 -7.74
C ILE A 59 2.04 -20.20 -8.61
N ARG A 60 1.31 -20.95 -9.43
CA ARG A 60 1.90 -21.94 -10.36
C ARG A 60 2.75 -21.26 -11.43
N ASP A 61 2.36 -20.06 -11.87
CA ASP A 61 3.03 -19.27 -12.89
C ASP A 61 4.12 -18.37 -12.30
N PHE A 62 4.15 -18.25 -10.96
CA PHE A 62 5.17 -17.46 -10.29
C PHE A 62 6.56 -18.06 -10.48
N LYS A 63 7.50 -17.22 -10.92
CA LYS A 63 8.91 -17.58 -11.10
C LYS A 63 9.71 -17.02 -9.92
N TYR A 64 10.19 -17.92 -9.08
CA TYR A 64 11.07 -17.54 -7.98
C TYR A 64 12.41 -17.00 -8.53
N ARG A 65 12.81 -15.82 -8.06
CA ARG A 65 14.02 -15.11 -8.50
C ARG A 65 14.98 -14.81 -7.34
N GLY A 66 14.87 -15.60 -6.26
CA GLY A 66 15.64 -15.41 -5.04
C GLY A 66 14.83 -14.77 -3.91
N GLU A 67 15.47 -14.60 -2.78
CA GLU A 67 14.90 -14.06 -1.55
C GLU A 67 14.24 -12.69 -1.80
N GLY A 68 13.06 -12.48 -1.22
CA GLY A 68 12.27 -11.27 -1.37
C GLY A 68 11.41 -11.20 -2.64
N SER A 69 11.66 -12.04 -3.66
CA SER A 69 10.86 -12.01 -4.90
C SER A 69 9.40 -12.37 -4.67
N LEU A 70 9.13 -13.32 -3.78
CA LEU A 70 7.78 -13.73 -3.40
C LEU A 70 7.08 -12.63 -2.61
N LYS A 71 7.79 -12.00 -1.68
CA LYS A 71 7.31 -10.86 -0.89
C LYS A 71 6.92 -9.69 -1.80
N ALA A 72 7.78 -9.32 -2.75
CA ALA A 72 7.51 -8.24 -3.71
C ALA A 72 6.29 -8.56 -4.60
N TRP A 73 6.14 -9.82 -5.02
CA TRP A 73 5.01 -10.24 -5.84
C TRP A 73 3.69 -10.20 -5.06
N ILE A 74 3.67 -10.68 -3.81
CA ILE A 74 2.50 -10.58 -2.93
C ILE A 74 2.14 -9.11 -2.67
N THR A 75 3.13 -8.25 -2.37
CA THR A 75 2.93 -6.81 -2.20
C THR A 75 2.21 -6.21 -3.40
N LYS A 76 2.68 -6.52 -4.62
CA LYS A 76 2.07 -6.02 -5.84
C LYS A 76 0.61 -6.45 -6.01
N ILE A 77 0.28 -7.70 -5.64
CA ILE A 77 -1.10 -8.20 -5.68
C ILE A 77 -1.96 -7.43 -4.68
N VAL A 78 -1.54 -7.34 -3.41
CA VAL A 78 -2.29 -6.64 -2.35
C VAL A 78 -2.52 -5.17 -2.70
N THR A 79 -1.48 -4.48 -3.18
CA THR A 79 -1.59 -3.08 -3.58
C THR A 79 -2.56 -2.91 -4.75
N ASN A 80 -2.50 -3.78 -5.75
CA ASN A 80 -3.42 -3.72 -6.89
C ASN A 80 -4.86 -3.94 -6.45
N GLU A 81 -5.12 -4.92 -5.57
CA GLU A 81 -6.47 -5.17 -5.06
C GLU A 81 -6.98 -4.00 -4.21
N ALA A 82 -6.14 -3.40 -3.38
CA ALA A 82 -6.50 -2.22 -2.62
C ALA A 82 -6.88 -1.03 -3.51
N ILE A 83 -6.11 -0.77 -4.57
CA ILE A 83 -6.40 0.29 -5.54
C ILE A 83 -7.69 0.00 -6.31
N ASN A 84 -7.91 -1.24 -6.76
CA ASN A 84 -9.13 -1.64 -7.43
C ASN A 84 -10.34 -1.46 -6.52
N PHE A 85 -10.24 -1.90 -5.26
CA PHE A 85 -11.29 -1.72 -4.27
C PHE A 85 -11.65 -0.24 -4.09
N LEU A 86 -10.67 0.65 -3.92
CA LEU A 86 -10.90 2.09 -3.77
C LEU A 86 -11.57 2.69 -5.02
N ARG A 87 -11.18 2.24 -6.20
CA ARG A 87 -11.79 2.68 -7.47
C ARG A 87 -13.24 2.23 -7.60
N ASP A 88 -13.50 0.96 -7.36
CA ASP A 88 -14.83 0.35 -7.56
C ASP A 88 -15.85 0.89 -6.56
N HIS A 89 -15.40 1.32 -5.38
CA HIS A 89 -16.25 1.94 -4.36
C HIS A 89 -16.33 3.47 -4.47
N GLY A 90 -15.88 4.04 -5.59
CA GLY A 90 -15.94 5.48 -5.82
C GLY A 90 -15.13 6.34 -4.84
N ARG A 91 -14.18 5.73 -4.11
CA ARG A 91 -13.34 6.39 -3.11
C ARG A 91 -12.10 7.05 -3.72
N PHE A 92 -11.88 6.82 -5.01
CA PHE A 92 -10.74 7.33 -5.75
C PHE A 92 -11.12 8.61 -6.49
N TYR A 93 -11.60 9.63 -5.75
CA TYR A 93 -11.84 10.94 -6.34
C TYR A 93 -10.54 11.72 -6.41
N ILE A 94 -10.13 11.99 -7.64
CA ILE A 94 -9.18 13.05 -7.95
C ILE A 94 -10.02 14.30 -8.07
N THR A 95 -10.19 15.02 -6.97
CA THR A 95 -10.77 16.35 -7.06
C THR A 95 -9.71 17.28 -7.61
N ASP A 96 -9.96 17.82 -8.79
CA ASP A 96 -9.20 18.98 -9.29
C ASP A 96 -9.52 20.24 -8.44
N GLU A 97 -10.60 20.20 -7.66
CA GLU A 97 -10.96 21.21 -6.67
C GLU A 97 -10.26 20.91 -5.33
N LEU A 98 -9.21 21.62 -5.09
CA LEU A 98 -8.34 21.37 -3.94
C LEU A 98 -8.34 22.56 -3.02
N PRO A 99 -8.67 22.33 -1.73
CA PRO A 99 -8.84 23.44 -0.79
C PRO A 99 -7.54 24.17 -0.43
N GLU A 100 -6.36 23.65 -0.81
CA GLU A 100 -5.12 24.26 -0.34
C GLU A 100 -3.98 24.09 -1.35
N GLU A 101 -3.30 25.19 -1.65
CA GLU A 101 -2.04 25.16 -2.39
C GLU A 101 -0.95 24.46 -1.57
N PRO A 102 -0.07 23.67 -2.22
CA PRO A 102 1.10 23.14 -1.55
C PRO A 102 1.94 24.26 -0.98
N THR A 103 2.34 24.16 0.27
CA THR A 103 3.26 25.11 0.87
C THR A 103 4.70 24.61 0.72
N ASP A 104 5.64 25.51 0.41
CA ASP A 104 7.08 25.23 0.40
C ASP A 104 7.69 25.19 1.81
N GLU A 105 6.86 24.92 2.82
CA GLU A 105 7.35 24.81 4.20
C GLU A 105 8.28 23.60 4.35
N GLU A 106 9.34 23.78 5.14
CA GLU A 106 10.25 22.69 5.48
C GLU A 106 9.48 21.49 6.08
N PRO A 107 9.86 20.25 5.71
CA PRO A 107 9.26 19.06 6.31
C PRO A 107 9.40 19.14 7.83
N PRO A 108 8.36 18.77 8.60
CA PRO A 108 8.47 18.70 10.05
C PRO A 108 9.51 17.66 10.43
N ASP A 109 10.21 17.92 11.52
CA ASP A 109 11.01 16.89 12.18
C ASP A 109 10.06 15.78 12.65
N ILE A 110 10.40 14.54 12.33
CA ILE A 110 9.62 13.36 12.71
C ILE A 110 10.29 12.56 13.84
N ASP A 111 11.44 13.03 14.34
CA ASP A 111 12.11 12.42 15.47
C ASP A 111 11.17 12.51 16.69
N GLY A 112 10.91 11.35 17.28
CA GLY A 112 9.98 11.24 18.41
C GLY A 112 8.55 10.80 18.04
N ILE A 113 8.19 10.73 16.77
CA ILE A 113 6.89 10.18 16.36
C ILE A 113 7.01 8.65 16.17
N SER A 114 6.16 7.89 16.85
CA SER A 114 6.14 6.44 16.67
C SER A 114 5.65 6.05 15.28
N ASN A 115 6.10 4.89 14.77
CA ASN A 115 5.65 4.34 13.49
C ASN A 115 4.14 4.12 13.46
N GLU A 116 3.55 3.72 14.59
CA GLU A 116 2.10 3.54 14.74
C GLU A 116 1.38 4.87 14.57
N LYS A 117 1.89 5.94 15.19
CA LYS A 117 1.29 7.28 15.08
C LYS A 117 1.41 7.82 13.67
N LEU A 118 2.55 7.67 13.03
CA LEU A 118 2.74 8.08 11.64
C LEU A 118 1.78 7.32 10.70
N THR A 119 1.62 6.01 10.90
CA THR A 119 0.68 5.18 10.14
C THR A 119 -0.76 5.65 10.34
N GLU A 120 -1.15 6.00 11.57
CA GLU A 120 -2.46 6.58 11.87
C GLU A 120 -2.69 7.89 11.11
N LEU A 121 -1.70 8.79 11.11
CA LEU A 121 -1.79 10.08 10.43
C LEU A 121 -1.90 9.92 8.90
N ILE A 122 -1.11 9.02 8.32
CA ILE A 122 -1.22 8.67 6.90
C ILE A 122 -2.60 8.11 6.58
N GLY A 123 -3.16 7.29 7.47
CA GLY A 123 -4.52 6.75 7.35
C GLY A 123 -5.62 7.81 7.32
N ARG A 124 -5.39 8.99 7.86
CA ARG A 124 -6.34 10.13 7.85
C ARG A 124 -6.33 10.94 6.56
N LEU A 125 -5.35 10.73 5.69
CA LEU A 125 -5.32 11.38 4.39
C LEU A 125 -6.49 10.91 3.52
N PRO A 126 -7.04 11.78 2.65
CA PRO A 126 -7.97 11.36 1.60
C PRO A 126 -7.41 10.20 0.78
N ASP A 127 -8.28 9.29 0.34
CA ASP A 127 -7.87 8.03 -0.30
C ASP A 127 -6.93 8.23 -1.50
N GLY A 128 -7.19 9.21 -2.36
CA GLY A 128 -6.33 9.53 -3.50
C GLY A 128 -4.94 10.03 -3.08
N TYR A 129 -4.87 10.94 -2.11
CA TYR A 129 -3.61 11.49 -1.59
C TYR A 129 -2.79 10.41 -0.91
N ARG A 130 -3.44 9.59 -0.09
CA ARG A 130 -2.82 8.47 0.60
C ARG A 130 -2.27 7.46 -0.39
N THR A 131 -3.02 7.13 -1.44
CA THR A 131 -2.59 6.18 -2.46
C THR A 131 -1.37 6.68 -3.22
N VAL A 132 -1.38 7.92 -3.69
CA VAL A 132 -0.22 8.50 -4.39
C VAL A 132 1.00 8.59 -3.48
N LEU A 133 0.83 9.02 -2.22
CA LEU A 133 1.91 9.05 -1.23
C LEU A 133 2.55 7.67 -1.05
N ASN A 134 1.73 6.63 -0.86
CA ASN A 134 2.22 5.28 -0.65
C ASN A 134 2.95 4.73 -1.88
N LEU A 135 2.42 4.94 -3.08
CA LEU A 135 3.06 4.50 -4.32
C LEU A 135 4.41 5.18 -4.55
N TYR A 136 4.51 6.47 -4.23
CA TYR A 136 5.74 7.22 -4.39
C TYR A 136 6.78 6.87 -3.33
N VAL A 137 6.40 6.90 -2.03
CA VAL A 137 7.33 6.77 -0.91
C VAL A 137 7.69 5.31 -0.63
N PHE A 138 6.71 4.41 -0.57
CA PHE A 138 6.95 3.02 -0.16
C PHE A 138 7.21 2.08 -1.32
N GLU A 139 6.64 2.34 -2.51
CA GLU A 139 6.88 1.51 -3.68
C GLU A 139 7.91 2.11 -4.63
N GLY A 140 8.37 3.33 -4.38
CA GLY A 140 9.44 4.00 -5.14
C GLY A 140 9.06 4.30 -6.59
N LEU A 141 7.76 4.42 -6.90
CA LEU A 141 7.31 4.69 -8.27
C LEU A 141 7.47 6.18 -8.61
N THR A 142 7.84 6.46 -9.84
CA THR A 142 7.83 7.81 -10.40
C THR A 142 6.41 8.30 -10.64
N HIS A 143 6.18 9.63 -10.71
CA HIS A 143 4.85 10.18 -11.03
C HIS A 143 4.31 9.68 -12.37
N LYS A 144 5.18 9.44 -13.35
CA LYS A 144 4.80 8.85 -14.64
C LYS A 144 4.27 7.42 -14.50
N GLU A 145 4.91 6.60 -13.68
CA GLU A 145 4.45 5.23 -13.41
C GLU A 145 3.16 5.21 -12.59
N ILE A 146 3.05 6.08 -11.58
CA ILE A 146 1.83 6.27 -10.80
C ILE A 146 0.68 6.71 -11.69
N ALA A 147 0.90 7.71 -12.55
CA ALA A 147 -0.08 8.21 -13.49
C ALA A 147 -0.62 7.09 -14.40
N LYS A 148 0.27 6.27 -14.95
CA LYS A 148 -0.10 5.10 -15.74
C LYS A 148 -0.91 4.08 -14.92
N ARG A 149 -0.48 3.78 -13.70
CA ARG A 149 -1.12 2.78 -12.84
C ARG A 149 -2.51 3.20 -12.37
N LEU A 150 -2.69 4.49 -12.07
CA LEU A 150 -3.94 5.07 -11.60
C LEU A 150 -4.84 5.60 -12.71
N ASN A 151 -4.37 5.61 -13.96
CA ASN A 151 -5.04 6.21 -15.12
C ASN A 151 -5.35 7.71 -14.91
N ILE A 152 -4.35 8.47 -14.48
CA ILE A 152 -4.41 9.92 -14.25
C ILE A 152 -3.30 10.62 -15.02
N LYS A 153 -3.31 11.96 -15.05
CA LYS A 153 -2.21 12.75 -15.60
C LYS A 153 -1.01 12.74 -14.65
N GLU A 154 0.20 12.84 -15.19
CA GLU A 154 1.43 12.91 -14.40
C GLU A 154 1.43 14.11 -13.45
N ASN A 155 0.99 15.27 -13.93
CA ASN A 155 0.84 16.48 -13.11
C ASN A 155 -0.18 16.29 -11.97
N SER A 156 -1.24 15.52 -12.18
CA SER A 156 -2.20 15.18 -11.12
C SER A 156 -1.57 14.33 -10.04
N SER A 157 -0.71 13.38 -10.41
CA SER A 157 0.05 12.60 -9.45
C SER A 157 0.99 13.47 -8.62
N ALA A 158 1.75 14.36 -9.26
CA ALA A 158 2.67 15.28 -8.58
C ALA A 158 1.92 16.24 -7.63
N SER A 159 0.81 16.80 -8.07
CA SER A 159 -0.02 17.70 -7.26
C SER A 159 -0.62 16.99 -6.05
N GLN A 160 -1.14 15.77 -6.22
CA GLN A 160 -1.68 14.98 -5.12
C GLN A 160 -0.61 14.62 -4.09
N TYR A 161 0.59 14.26 -4.56
CA TYR A 161 1.71 14.01 -3.67
C TYR A 161 2.11 15.24 -2.85
N ALA A 162 2.24 16.39 -3.50
CA ALA A 162 2.58 17.65 -2.83
C ALA A 162 1.55 18.00 -1.74
N ARG A 163 0.27 17.84 -2.03
CA ARG A 163 -0.82 18.08 -1.06
C ARG A 163 -0.88 17.06 0.06
N ALA A 164 -0.65 15.78 -0.27
CA ALA A 164 -0.51 14.75 0.75
C ALA A 164 0.59 15.11 1.75
N ARG A 165 1.75 15.57 1.26
CA ARG A 165 2.87 16.02 2.11
C ARG A 165 2.47 17.22 2.99
N THR A 166 1.86 18.24 2.41
CA THR A 166 1.44 19.44 3.15
C THR A 166 0.42 19.08 4.25
N MET A 167 -0.57 18.29 3.93
CA MET A 167 -1.59 17.85 4.88
C MET A 167 -0.99 17.01 6.01
N LEU A 168 -0.13 16.05 5.65
CA LEU A 168 0.56 15.20 6.63
C LEU A 168 1.46 16.04 7.54
N ALA A 169 2.24 16.98 7.00
CA ALA A 169 3.11 17.87 7.76
C ALA A 169 2.33 18.69 8.79
N ARG A 170 1.16 19.22 8.43
CA ARG A 170 0.27 19.94 9.37
C ARG A 170 -0.23 19.04 10.49
N MET A 171 -0.65 17.81 10.16
CA MET A 171 -1.10 16.86 11.17
C MET A 171 0.03 16.48 12.14
N ILE A 172 1.24 16.29 11.62
CA ILE A 172 2.43 16.01 12.44
C ILE A 172 2.73 17.17 13.39
N ARG A 173 2.82 18.40 12.88
CA ARG A 173 3.07 19.60 13.73
C ARG A 173 2.01 19.76 14.82
N LYS A 174 0.75 19.48 14.49
CA LYS A 174 -0.34 19.55 15.48
C LYS A 174 -0.16 18.55 16.63
N VAL A 175 0.29 17.34 16.32
CA VAL A 175 0.57 16.31 17.35
C VAL A 175 1.75 16.73 18.21
N MET A 176 2.86 17.16 17.60
CA MET A 176 4.06 17.58 18.33
C MET A 176 3.88 18.82 19.21
N ASN A 177 2.97 19.73 18.84
CA ASN A 177 2.68 20.92 19.62
C ASN A 177 1.66 20.68 20.75
N THR A 178 1.12 19.45 20.86
CA THR A 178 0.09 19.11 21.87
C THR A 178 0.69 18.24 23.00
N GLU A 179 1.90 17.75 22.82
CA GLU A 179 2.72 17.05 23.84
C GLU A 179 3.68 18.05 24.50
#